data_d3ca540fb3844e7a38d732fc8aea3e42
#
_entry.id   d3ca540fb3844e7a38d732fc8aea3e42
#
_cell.length_a   1.000
_cell.length_b   1.000
_cell.length_c   1.000
_cell.angle_alpha   90.00
_cell.angle_beta   90.00
_cell.angle_gamma   90.00
#
_symmetry.space_group_name_H-M   'P 1'
#
loop_
_entity.id
_entity.type
_entity.pdbx_description
1 polymer ?
#
loop_
_entity_poly.entity_id
_entity_poly.type
_entity_poly.pdbx_seq_one_letter_code
_entity_poly.pdbx_strand_id
1 'polypeptide(L)'
;MIWKRCPRCGKRIPEGTQCEDCKRKRDKARDRYYDKHIRNKDAKAYYASEEWRIARELALDRADGICQWTLATEGRVEAAEDVHHIIPLREDWDRRSDPGNLIALSHSSHAHIEYIYKHGEREKIQKKLFEILKSSDS
;
A
#
# COMPACT_ATOMS: atom_id res chain seq x y z
N MET A 1 1.15 -50.45 9.46
CA MET A 1 0.70 -49.12 9.03
C MET A 1 0.47 -49.14 7.53
N ILE A 2 -0.66 -48.70 7.09
CA ILE A 2 -1.04 -48.68 5.67
C ILE A 2 -0.73 -47.28 5.12
N TRP A 3 -0.12 -47.23 3.95
CA TRP A 3 0.25 -45.98 3.28
C TRP A 3 -0.58 -45.80 2.02
N LYS A 4 -0.87 -44.56 1.70
CA LYS A 4 -1.53 -44.16 0.46
C LYS A 4 -0.76 -43.02 -0.20
N ARG A 5 -1.08 -42.75 -1.45
CA ARG A 5 -0.52 -41.57 -2.15
C ARG A 5 -1.48 -40.42 -2.08
N CYS A 6 -0.95 -39.21 -1.83
CA CYS A 6 -1.77 -38.01 -1.90
C CYS A 6 -2.32 -37.85 -3.32
N PRO A 7 -3.63 -37.71 -3.50
CA PRO A 7 -4.22 -37.62 -4.85
C PRO A 7 -3.84 -36.34 -5.59
N ARG A 8 -3.26 -35.35 -4.90
CA ARG A 8 -2.84 -34.08 -5.53
C ARG A 8 -1.37 -34.06 -5.93
N CYS A 9 -0.46 -34.40 -5.02
CA CYS A 9 0.98 -34.31 -5.27
C CYS A 9 1.68 -35.67 -5.44
N GLY A 10 0.98 -36.78 -5.17
CA GLY A 10 1.53 -38.13 -5.28
C GLY A 10 2.47 -38.55 -4.15
N LYS A 11 2.68 -37.70 -3.16
CA LYS A 11 3.53 -38.00 -2.01
C LYS A 11 2.93 -39.12 -1.18
N ARG A 12 3.77 -40.00 -0.67
CA ARG A 12 3.34 -41.14 0.20
C ARG A 12 3.00 -40.59 1.58
N ILE A 13 1.78 -40.85 2.06
CA ILE A 13 1.28 -40.41 3.36
C ILE A 13 0.60 -41.57 4.07
N PRO A 14 0.52 -41.58 5.42
CA PRO A 14 -0.24 -42.57 6.16
C PRO A 14 -1.72 -42.50 5.79
N GLU A 15 -2.35 -43.66 5.64
CA GLU A 15 -3.78 -43.76 5.39
C GLU A 15 -4.58 -43.13 6.54
N GLY A 16 -5.64 -42.39 6.21
CA GLY A 16 -6.43 -41.66 7.19
C GLY A 16 -5.91 -40.29 7.55
N THR A 17 -4.78 -39.85 6.95
CA THR A 17 -4.21 -38.52 7.19
C THR A 17 -4.30 -37.65 5.95
N GLN A 18 -4.14 -36.35 6.13
CA GLN A 18 -4.05 -35.38 5.04
C GLN A 18 -2.58 -35.07 4.74
N CYS A 19 -2.28 -34.76 3.48
CA CYS A 19 -0.94 -34.32 3.08
C CYS A 19 -0.68 -32.90 3.64
N GLU A 20 0.27 -32.81 4.55
CA GLU A 20 0.63 -31.53 5.20
C GLU A 20 1.10 -30.48 4.21
N ASP A 21 1.84 -30.88 3.17
CA ASP A 21 2.33 -29.95 2.15
C ASP A 21 1.20 -29.36 1.32
N CYS A 22 0.22 -30.20 0.93
CA CYS A 22 -0.95 -29.73 0.19
C CYS A 22 -1.85 -28.86 1.06
N LYS A 23 -1.99 -29.20 2.33
CA LYS A 23 -2.75 -28.41 3.30
C LYS A 23 -2.14 -27.02 3.46
N ARG A 24 -0.81 -26.94 3.66
CA ARG A 24 -0.12 -25.65 3.78
C ARG A 24 -0.28 -24.77 2.54
N LYS A 25 -0.18 -25.34 1.34
CA LYS A 25 -0.39 -24.59 0.09
C LYS A 25 -1.81 -24.08 -0.03
N ARG A 26 -2.80 -24.87 0.36
CA ARG A 26 -4.21 -24.49 0.34
C ARG A 26 -4.49 -23.36 1.35
N ASP A 27 -3.95 -23.47 2.56
CA ASP A 27 -4.14 -22.48 3.62
C ASP A 27 -3.49 -21.14 3.22
N LYS A 28 -2.29 -21.16 2.64
CA LYS A 28 -1.62 -19.95 2.12
C LYS A 28 -2.43 -19.28 1.00
N ALA A 29 -3.01 -20.08 0.10
CA ALA A 29 -3.82 -19.55 -1.00
C ALA A 29 -5.09 -18.89 -0.46
N ARG A 30 -5.74 -19.51 0.54
CA ARG A 30 -6.91 -18.97 1.22
C ARG A 30 -6.58 -17.67 1.94
N ASP A 31 -5.47 -17.61 2.67
CA ASP A 31 -5.05 -16.43 3.42
C ASP A 31 -4.73 -15.28 2.47
N ARG A 32 -4.07 -15.53 1.33
CA ARG A 32 -3.81 -14.52 0.31
C ARG A 32 -5.11 -13.98 -0.30
N TYR A 33 -6.08 -14.85 -0.58
CA TYR A 33 -7.38 -14.46 -1.11
C TYR A 33 -8.12 -13.56 -0.11
N TYR A 34 -8.16 -13.98 1.15
CA TYR A 34 -8.79 -13.24 2.24
C TYR A 34 -8.15 -11.85 2.38
N ASP A 35 -6.83 -11.78 2.51
CA ASP A 35 -6.10 -10.52 2.65
C ASP A 35 -6.37 -9.58 1.47
N LYS A 36 -6.32 -10.09 0.25
CA LYS A 36 -6.53 -9.29 -0.95
C LYS A 36 -7.95 -8.73 -1.03
N HIS A 37 -8.97 -9.56 -0.78
CA HIS A 37 -10.37 -9.17 -0.96
C HIS A 37 -10.91 -8.35 0.21
N ILE A 38 -10.57 -8.70 1.44
CA ILE A 38 -11.03 -7.99 2.62
C ILE A 38 -10.32 -6.63 2.75
N ARG A 39 -9.01 -6.59 2.56
CA ARG A 39 -8.24 -5.33 2.61
C ARG A 39 -8.62 -4.38 1.49
N ASN A 40 -8.91 -4.86 0.28
CA ASN A 40 -9.38 -4.02 -0.82
C ASN A 40 -10.75 -3.42 -0.52
N LYS A 41 -11.62 -4.18 0.14
CA LYS A 41 -12.93 -3.71 0.57
C LYS A 41 -12.80 -2.61 1.62
N ASP A 42 -11.92 -2.78 2.60
CA ASP A 42 -11.65 -1.78 3.63
C ASP A 42 -11.04 -0.51 3.04
N ALA A 43 -10.10 -0.65 2.10
CA ALA A 43 -9.51 0.49 1.41
C ALA A 43 -10.57 1.27 0.61
N LYS A 44 -11.45 0.58 -0.10
CA LYS A 44 -12.53 1.20 -0.85
C LYS A 44 -13.49 1.96 0.08
N ALA A 45 -13.86 1.36 1.21
CA ALA A 45 -14.70 2.00 2.20
C ALA A 45 -14.03 3.23 2.80
N TYR A 46 -12.73 3.14 3.09
CA TYR A 46 -11.95 4.26 3.60
C TYR A 46 -11.94 5.44 2.62
N TYR A 47 -11.65 5.21 1.33
CA TYR A 47 -11.61 6.28 0.33
C TYR A 47 -12.97 6.93 0.09
N ALA A 48 -14.07 6.27 0.44
CA ALA A 48 -15.41 6.82 0.38
C ALA A 48 -15.84 7.49 1.70
N SER A 49 -15.00 7.45 2.73
CA SER A 49 -15.35 7.91 4.07
C SER A 49 -15.11 9.41 4.28
N GLU A 50 -15.77 9.95 5.28
CA GLU A 50 -15.55 11.31 5.80
C GLU A 50 -14.13 11.45 6.37
N GLU A 51 -13.62 10.42 7.01
CA GLU A 51 -12.24 10.38 7.53
C GLU A 51 -11.22 10.69 6.43
N TRP A 52 -11.33 10.04 5.28
CA TRP A 52 -10.44 10.31 4.14
C TRP A 52 -10.64 11.73 3.58
N ARG A 53 -11.89 12.16 3.45
CA ARG A 53 -12.18 13.52 2.94
C ARG A 53 -11.48 14.58 3.77
N ILE A 54 -11.56 14.48 5.08
CA ILE A 54 -10.91 15.42 6.01
C ILE A 54 -9.39 15.31 5.92
N ALA A 55 -8.85 14.11 5.97
CA ALA A 55 -7.41 13.88 5.89
C ALA A 55 -6.82 14.43 4.59
N ARG A 56 -7.52 14.22 3.47
CA ARG A 56 -7.13 14.71 2.16
C ARG A 56 -7.12 16.23 2.09
N GLU A 57 -8.18 16.86 2.56
CA GLU A 57 -8.28 18.33 2.59
C GLU A 57 -7.16 18.96 3.43
N LEU A 58 -6.90 18.40 4.60
CA LEU A 58 -5.81 18.90 5.47
C LEU A 58 -4.44 18.75 4.82
N ALA A 59 -4.19 17.67 4.09
CA ALA A 59 -2.93 17.48 3.39
C ALA A 59 -2.75 18.50 2.25
N LEU A 60 -3.82 18.75 1.50
CA LEU A 60 -3.80 19.76 0.42
C LEU A 60 -3.63 21.17 0.97
N ASP A 61 -4.32 21.52 2.06
CA ASP A 61 -4.22 22.82 2.71
C ASP A 61 -2.82 23.07 3.27
N ARG A 62 -2.23 22.06 3.91
CA ARG A 62 -0.86 22.16 4.43
C ARG A 62 0.16 22.44 3.33
N ALA A 63 -0.07 21.89 2.14
CA ALA A 63 0.78 22.09 0.97
C ALA A 63 0.40 23.33 0.14
N ASP A 64 -0.58 24.12 0.60
CA ASP A 64 -1.13 25.29 -0.13
C ASP A 64 -1.60 24.91 -1.55
N GLY A 65 -2.05 23.70 -1.76
CA GLY A 65 -2.50 23.22 -3.05
C GLY A 65 -1.37 23.03 -4.07
N ILE A 66 -0.12 22.98 -3.62
CA ILE A 66 1.07 22.90 -4.47
C ILE A 66 1.67 21.49 -4.38
N CYS A 67 2.06 20.91 -5.53
CA CYS A 67 2.75 19.64 -5.58
C CYS A 67 4.08 19.71 -4.84
N GLN A 68 4.19 19.01 -3.73
CA GLN A 68 5.37 19.04 -2.87
C GLN A 68 6.59 18.40 -3.54
N TRP A 69 6.38 17.39 -4.37
CA TRP A 69 7.46 16.74 -5.11
C TRP A 69 8.10 17.67 -6.14
N THR A 70 7.29 18.29 -7.00
CA THR A 70 7.77 19.19 -8.05
C THR A 70 8.46 20.41 -7.45
N LEU A 71 7.90 20.95 -6.38
CA LEU A 71 8.50 22.09 -5.69
C LEU A 71 9.88 21.73 -5.10
N ALA A 72 9.98 20.58 -4.43
CA ALA A 72 11.22 20.14 -3.77
C ALA A 72 12.30 19.70 -4.76
N THR A 73 11.93 19.03 -5.86
CA THR A 73 12.89 18.46 -6.81
C THR A 73 13.25 19.38 -7.97
N GLU A 74 12.31 20.24 -8.39
CA GLU A 74 12.51 21.11 -9.56
C GLU A 74 12.42 22.60 -9.24
N GLY A 75 12.03 22.98 -8.04
CA GLY A 75 11.83 24.38 -7.65
C GLY A 75 10.67 25.04 -8.39
N ARG A 76 9.78 24.26 -8.97
CA ARG A 76 8.68 24.70 -9.82
C ARG A 76 7.34 24.54 -9.11
N VAL A 77 6.45 25.52 -9.28
CA VAL A 77 5.10 25.48 -8.71
C VAL A 77 4.16 24.78 -9.67
N GLU A 78 3.51 23.72 -9.19
CA GLU A 78 2.53 22.95 -9.93
C GLU A 78 1.37 22.60 -8.99
N ALA A 79 0.14 22.63 -9.47
CA ALA A 79 -1.03 22.33 -8.64
C ALA A 79 -1.03 20.88 -8.16
N ALA A 80 -1.34 20.69 -6.88
CA ALA A 80 -1.56 19.35 -6.31
C ALA A 80 -3.04 18.98 -6.46
N GLU A 81 -3.28 17.81 -6.98
CA GLU A 81 -4.63 17.26 -7.20
C GLU A 81 -4.84 15.98 -6.41
N ASP A 82 -3.77 15.26 -6.12
CA ASP A 82 -3.78 13.97 -5.47
C ASP A 82 -3.09 14.03 -4.11
N VAL A 83 -3.49 13.14 -3.20
CA VAL A 83 -2.79 12.94 -1.94
C VAL A 83 -2.36 11.47 -1.90
N HIS A 84 -1.04 11.28 -1.75
CA HIS A 84 -0.40 9.98 -1.78
C HIS A 84 -0.08 9.49 -0.38
N HIS A 85 -0.38 8.23 -0.09
CA HIS A 85 0.07 7.55 1.12
C HIS A 85 1.51 7.08 0.89
N ILE A 86 2.46 7.65 1.63
CA ILE A 86 3.87 7.27 1.50
C ILE A 86 4.05 5.80 1.86
N ILE A 87 3.52 5.37 3.01
CA ILE A 87 3.38 3.96 3.33
C ILE A 87 1.95 3.55 2.95
N PRO A 88 1.79 2.62 2.00
CA PRO A 88 0.45 2.23 1.52
C PRO A 88 -0.48 1.75 2.63
N LEU A 89 -1.77 1.98 2.45
CA LEU A 89 -2.82 1.53 3.39
C LEU A 89 -2.68 0.08 3.80
N ARG A 90 -2.31 -0.78 2.85
CA ARG A 90 -2.22 -2.23 3.06
C ARG A 90 -1.07 -2.62 3.98
N GLU A 91 -0.07 -1.77 4.11
CA GLU A 91 1.12 -2.05 4.91
C GLU A 91 1.02 -1.49 6.31
N ASP A 92 0.33 -0.36 6.47
CA ASP A 92 0.14 0.27 7.77
C ASP A 92 -1.21 0.98 7.82
N TRP A 93 -2.22 0.22 8.18
CA TRP A 93 -3.60 0.70 8.27
C TRP A 93 -3.75 1.82 9.30
N ASP A 94 -3.00 1.77 10.40
CA ASP A 94 -3.07 2.75 11.48
C ASP A 94 -2.61 4.14 11.05
N ARG A 95 -1.78 4.22 10.01
CA ARG A 95 -1.29 5.49 9.46
C ARG A 95 -2.09 6.02 8.28
N ARG A 96 -3.27 5.46 8.01
CA ARG A 96 -4.08 5.83 6.83
C ARG A 96 -4.48 7.31 6.78
N SER A 97 -4.70 7.94 7.94
CA SER A 97 -5.06 9.36 8.04
C SER A 97 -3.99 10.20 8.75
N ASP A 98 -2.83 9.62 8.99
CA ASP A 98 -1.71 10.32 9.61
C ASP A 98 -1.14 11.40 8.68
N PRO A 99 -1.18 12.70 9.06
CA PRO A 99 -0.60 13.76 8.24
C PRO A 99 0.86 13.54 7.87
N GLY A 100 1.63 12.88 8.74
CA GLY A 100 3.03 12.52 8.49
C GLY A 100 3.23 11.43 7.44
N ASN A 101 2.14 10.83 6.94
CA ASN A 101 2.16 9.80 5.90
C ASN A 101 1.45 10.24 4.60
N LEU A 102 0.96 11.47 4.55
CA LEU A 102 0.18 11.98 3.41
C LEU A 102 0.92 13.14 2.76
N ILE A 103 1.15 13.06 1.46
CA ILE A 103 1.84 14.09 0.70
C ILE A 103 1.00 14.51 -0.51
N ALA A 104 0.89 15.83 -0.72
CA ALA A 104 0.13 16.40 -1.84
C ALA A 104 0.98 16.40 -3.11
N LEU A 105 0.45 15.87 -4.19
CA LEU A 105 1.15 15.70 -5.46
C LEU A 105 0.28 16.10 -6.64
N SER A 106 0.91 16.56 -7.72
CA SER A 106 0.24 16.67 -9.01
C SER A 106 -0.07 15.26 -9.51
N HIS A 107 -1.03 15.16 -10.39
CA HIS A 107 -1.42 13.86 -10.96
C HIS A 107 -0.23 13.19 -11.69
N SER A 108 0.56 13.96 -12.43
CA SER A 108 1.74 13.45 -13.15
C SER A 108 2.85 12.98 -12.20
N SER A 109 3.13 13.74 -11.12
CA SER A 109 4.12 13.34 -10.12
C SER A 109 3.67 12.10 -9.36
N HIS A 110 2.38 12.00 -9.02
CA HIS A 110 1.80 10.83 -8.37
C HIS A 110 1.96 9.57 -9.24
N ALA A 111 1.65 9.69 -10.53
CA ALA A 111 1.82 8.58 -11.49
C ALA A 111 3.28 8.14 -11.61
N HIS A 112 4.22 9.09 -11.63
CA HIS A 112 5.66 8.82 -11.68
C HIS A 112 6.13 8.07 -10.41
N ILE A 113 5.70 8.53 -9.24
CA ILE A 113 6.05 7.92 -7.96
C ILE A 113 5.44 6.50 -7.85
N GLU A 114 4.20 6.33 -8.27
CA GLU A 114 3.55 5.00 -8.32
C GLU A 114 4.30 4.03 -9.23
N TYR A 115 4.80 4.52 -10.37
CA TYR A 115 5.63 3.71 -11.26
C TYR A 115 6.90 3.25 -10.53
N ILE A 116 7.58 4.13 -9.80
CA ILE A 116 8.79 3.78 -9.04
C ILE A 116 8.46 2.76 -7.94
N TYR A 117 7.32 2.88 -7.28
CA TYR A 117 6.87 1.92 -6.27
C TYR A 117 6.75 0.51 -6.84
N LYS A 118 6.35 0.38 -8.10
CA LYS A 118 6.15 -0.92 -8.75
C LYS A 118 7.43 -1.48 -9.39
N HIS A 119 8.30 -0.63 -9.92
CA HIS A 119 9.40 -1.03 -10.79
C HIS A 119 10.78 -0.57 -10.34
N GLY A 120 10.86 0.31 -9.34
CA GLY A 120 12.11 0.91 -8.92
C GLY A 120 12.46 0.69 -7.46
N GLU A 121 13.25 1.59 -6.91
CA GLU A 121 13.72 1.58 -5.53
C GLU A 121 12.70 2.23 -4.60
N ARG A 122 11.69 1.48 -4.23
CA ARG A 122 10.58 1.94 -3.41
C ARG A 122 11.02 2.57 -2.08
N GLU A 123 11.88 1.89 -1.34
CA GLU A 123 12.34 2.35 -0.03
C GLU A 123 13.06 3.68 -0.12
N LYS A 124 13.86 3.85 -1.14
CA LYS A 124 14.62 5.07 -1.39
C LYS A 124 13.71 6.28 -1.67
N ILE A 125 12.70 6.08 -2.50
CA ILE A 125 11.75 7.16 -2.79
C ILE A 125 10.85 7.46 -1.59
N GLN A 126 10.45 6.45 -0.81
CA GLN A 126 9.69 6.67 0.42
C GLN A 126 10.47 7.55 1.40
N LYS A 127 11.73 7.28 1.59
CA LYS A 127 12.61 8.08 2.44
C LYS A 127 12.66 9.53 1.98
N LYS A 128 12.80 9.73 0.67
CA LYS A 128 12.82 11.07 0.07
C LYS A 128 11.50 11.81 0.27
N LEU A 129 10.39 11.12 0.12
CA LEU A 129 9.06 11.70 0.35
C LEU A 129 8.87 12.14 1.81
N PHE A 130 9.31 11.32 2.77
CA PHE A 130 9.27 11.69 4.18
C PHE A 130 10.15 12.90 4.49
N GLU A 131 11.32 13.00 3.87
CA GLU A 131 12.22 14.14 4.02
C GLU A 131 11.59 15.44 3.49
N ILE A 132 10.95 15.38 2.33
CA ILE A 132 10.23 16.50 1.73
C ILE A 132 9.10 16.95 2.65
N LEU A 133 8.31 16.02 3.14
CA LEU A 133 7.17 16.31 4.00
C LEU A 133 7.63 16.95 5.32
N LYS A 134 8.71 16.45 5.89
CA LYS A 134 9.29 16.97 7.12
C LYS A 134 9.84 18.39 6.95
N SER A 135 10.46 18.68 5.82
CA SER A 135 10.98 20.01 5.51
C SER A 135 9.88 21.05 5.33
N SER A 136 8.71 20.66 4.81
CA SER A 136 7.58 21.56 4.61
C SER A 136 6.85 21.92 5.89
N ASP A 137 7.06 21.17 6.97
CA ASP A 137 6.45 21.45 8.29
C ASP A 137 7.28 22.39 9.17
N SER A 138 8.44 22.81 8.71
CA SER A 138 9.34 23.69 9.48
C SER A 138 9.11 25.18 9.21
#